data_ff1248dc5b56de8629ad238610aacfde
#
_entry.id   ff1248dc5b56de8629ad238610aacfde
#
_cell.length_a   1.000
_cell.length_b   1.000
_cell.length_c   1.000
_cell.angle_alpha   90.00
_cell.angle_beta   90.00
_cell.angle_gamma   90.00
#
_symmetry.space_group_name_H-M   'P 1'
#
loop_
_entity.id
_entity.type
_entity.pdbx_description
1 polymer ?
#
loop_
_entity_poly.entity_id
_entity_poly.type
_entity_poly.pdbx_seq_one_letter_code
_entity_poly.pdbx_strand_id
1 'polypeptide(L)'
;VLLASATIANPEELAERLTGSEVRVVDRDGAPSAERRIAMWNPPLVDERTGARASALAEAAELLADLVQREVRTICFLKSRRGVELIQKFARSLLEERGRADLAERVAPYRAGYTPAQRREIEQRLVEGELLAVVSTDALELGIDVGELDAAIVVTFPGTVASLRQMWGRAGRRGTGLAVYVAGSDALDQFFCRHPDEFLERPVESAILDHESEEIHLAH
;
A
#
# COMPACT_ATOMS: atom_id res chain seq x y z
N VAL A 1 -26.87 12.28 -10.61
CA VAL A 1 -25.89 11.22 -10.32
C VAL A 1 -24.84 11.79 -9.37
N LEU A 2 -24.42 11.04 -8.35
CA LEU A 2 -23.30 11.38 -7.48
C LEU A 2 -22.17 10.41 -7.79
N LEU A 3 -20.99 10.94 -8.09
CA LEU A 3 -19.77 10.18 -8.30
C LEU A 3 -18.77 10.55 -7.19
N ALA A 4 -18.06 9.57 -6.67
CA ALA A 4 -17.04 9.78 -5.65
C ALA A 4 -15.78 8.98 -5.99
N SER A 5 -14.62 9.61 -5.85
CA SER A 5 -13.31 8.98 -6.02
C SER A 5 -12.36 9.53 -4.97
N ALA A 6 -11.44 8.69 -4.49
CA ALA A 6 -10.46 9.11 -3.50
C ALA A 6 -9.22 9.77 -4.13
N THR A 7 -8.83 9.33 -5.33
CA THR A 7 -7.54 9.71 -5.92
C THR A 7 -7.60 9.69 -7.43
N ILE A 8 -7.86 10.84 -8.03
CA ILE A 8 -8.00 11.00 -9.48
C ILE A 8 -7.55 12.41 -9.89
N ALA A 9 -6.81 12.53 -11.01
CA ALA A 9 -6.31 13.82 -11.47
C ALA A 9 -7.32 14.63 -12.30
N ASN A 10 -8.21 13.94 -13.04
CA ASN A 10 -9.16 14.54 -13.97
C ASN A 10 -10.64 14.19 -13.65
N PRO A 11 -11.15 14.52 -12.44
CA PRO A 11 -12.48 14.10 -12.03
C PRO A 11 -13.61 14.68 -12.90
N GLU A 12 -13.49 15.93 -13.36
CA GLU A 12 -14.46 16.59 -14.20
C GLU A 12 -14.60 15.90 -15.56
N GLU A 13 -13.50 15.80 -16.29
CA GLU A 13 -13.44 15.16 -17.61
C GLU A 13 -13.97 13.72 -17.56
N LEU A 14 -13.52 12.93 -16.56
CA LEU A 14 -13.97 11.55 -16.42
C LEU A 14 -15.47 11.46 -16.14
N ALA A 15 -15.97 12.30 -15.24
CA ALA A 15 -17.39 12.29 -14.87
C ALA A 15 -18.29 12.75 -16.03
N GLU A 16 -17.89 13.75 -16.79
CA GLU A 16 -18.60 14.20 -17.99
C GLU A 16 -18.65 13.12 -19.07
N ARG A 17 -17.54 12.43 -19.30
CA ARG A 17 -17.47 11.29 -20.23
C ARG A 17 -18.37 10.13 -19.80
N LEU A 18 -18.42 9.84 -18.49
CA LEU A 18 -19.25 8.76 -17.94
C LEU A 18 -20.77 9.08 -17.99
N THR A 19 -21.13 10.35 -17.80
CA THR A 19 -22.54 10.72 -17.64
C THR A 19 -23.14 11.38 -18.87
N GLY A 20 -22.29 11.85 -19.79
CA GLY A 20 -22.72 12.66 -20.94
C GLY A 20 -23.30 14.03 -20.57
N SER A 21 -23.00 14.53 -19.35
CA SER A 21 -23.58 15.75 -18.81
C SER A 21 -22.52 16.57 -18.10
N GLU A 22 -22.68 17.89 -18.11
CA GLU A 22 -21.87 18.80 -17.32
C GLU A 22 -21.95 18.43 -15.83
N VAL A 23 -20.81 18.43 -15.14
CA VAL A 23 -20.72 18.05 -13.73
C VAL A 23 -20.14 19.18 -12.89
N ARG A 24 -20.49 19.17 -11.62
CA ARG A 24 -19.87 20.05 -10.62
C ARG A 24 -18.91 19.25 -9.76
N VAL A 25 -17.64 19.60 -9.80
CA VAL A 25 -16.60 18.98 -8.96
C VAL A 25 -16.56 19.65 -7.59
N VAL A 26 -16.45 18.82 -6.55
CA VAL A 26 -16.17 19.24 -5.17
C VAL A 26 -14.88 18.55 -4.76
N ASP A 27 -13.76 19.28 -4.84
CA ASP A 27 -12.40 18.78 -4.64
C ASP A 27 -11.73 19.32 -3.37
N ARG A 28 -12.41 20.22 -2.65
CA ARG A 28 -11.88 20.77 -1.39
C ARG A 28 -12.19 19.81 -0.25
N ASP A 29 -11.17 19.05 0.15
CA ASP A 29 -11.26 18.20 1.33
C ASP A 29 -11.25 19.07 2.60
N GLY A 30 -12.36 19.07 3.32
CA GLY A 30 -12.49 19.73 4.62
C GLY A 30 -12.27 18.79 5.80
N ALA A 31 -11.94 17.54 5.56
CA ALA A 31 -11.67 16.57 6.63
C ALA A 31 -10.32 16.86 7.32
N PRO A 32 -10.24 16.72 8.65
CA PRO A 32 -8.97 16.84 9.34
C PRO A 32 -8.02 15.72 8.87
N SER A 33 -6.85 16.09 8.39
CA SER A 33 -5.81 15.14 8.04
C SER A 33 -4.77 15.06 9.15
N ALA A 34 -4.45 13.86 9.59
CA ALA A 34 -3.35 13.64 10.51
C ALA A 34 -1.99 13.78 9.80
N GLU A 35 -0.98 14.17 10.55
CA GLU A 35 0.41 14.23 10.06
C GLU A 35 0.85 12.83 9.60
N ARG A 36 1.48 12.75 8.43
CA ARG A 36 2.12 11.52 7.95
C ARG A 36 3.59 11.76 7.70
N ARG A 37 4.41 10.96 8.35
CA ARG A 37 5.85 10.93 8.10
C ARG A 37 6.15 9.89 7.03
N ILE A 38 6.90 10.30 6.00
CA ILE A 38 7.26 9.45 4.89
C ILE A 38 8.74 9.16 4.96
N ALA A 39 9.10 7.87 4.90
CA ALA A 39 10.47 7.40 4.87
C ALA A 39 10.75 6.65 3.56
N MET A 40 11.80 7.07 2.85
CA MET A 40 12.32 6.38 1.67
C MET A 40 13.43 5.44 2.12
N TRP A 41 13.17 4.14 2.12
CA TRP A 41 14.11 3.11 2.53
C TRP A 41 14.79 2.50 1.30
N ASN A 42 16.04 2.86 1.08
CA ASN A 42 16.84 2.27 0.03
C ASN A 42 17.71 1.15 0.63
N PRO A 43 17.45 -0.14 0.30
CA PRO A 43 18.22 -1.25 0.83
C PRO A 43 19.74 -1.03 0.70
N PRO A 44 20.55 -1.42 1.69
CA PRO A 44 21.98 -1.19 1.66
C PRO A 44 22.66 -1.92 0.50
N LEU A 45 23.79 -1.37 0.03
CA LEU A 45 24.65 -2.04 -0.94
C LEU A 45 25.32 -3.24 -0.28
N VAL A 46 25.23 -4.40 -0.94
CA VAL A 46 25.91 -5.65 -0.52
C VAL A 46 27.13 -5.92 -1.36
N ASP A 47 27.22 -5.34 -2.56
CA ASP A 47 28.41 -5.36 -3.42
C ASP A 47 28.54 -4.02 -4.16
N GLU A 48 29.50 -3.21 -3.74
CA GLU A 48 29.76 -1.89 -4.35
C GLU A 48 30.23 -2.00 -5.82
N ARG A 49 30.92 -3.08 -6.17
CA ARG A 49 31.46 -3.27 -7.52
C ARG A 49 30.36 -3.52 -8.55
N THR A 50 29.32 -4.24 -8.16
CA THR A 50 28.17 -4.54 -9.04
C THR A 50 26.99 -3.61 -8.80
N GLY A 51 27.01 -2.84 -7.71
CA GLY A 51 25.87 -2.02 -7.28
C GLY A 51 24.72 -2.85 -6.69
N ALA A 52 24.96 -4.13 -6.38
CA ALA A 52 23.94 -5.00 -5.83
C ALA A 52 23.51 -4.55 -4.43
N ARG A 53 22.21 -4.56 -4.18
CA ARG A 53 21.60 -4.19 -2.91
C ARG A 53 21.00 -5.39 -2.19
N ALA A 54 20.81 -5.27 -0.90
CA ALA A 54 20.04 -6.22 -0.12
C ALA A 54 18.63 -6.38 -0.68
N SER A 55 18.01 -7.52 -0.41
CA SER A 55 16.67 -7.82 -0.90
C SER A 55 15.63 -6.90 -0.29
N ALA A 56 14.87 -6.17 -1.11
CA ALA A 56 13.76 -5.35 -0.65
C ALA A 56 12.72 -6.15 0.17
N LEU A 57 12.52 -7.43 -0.18
CA LEU A 57 11.64 -8.33 0.57
C LEU A 57 12.19 -8.64 1.97
N ALA A 58 13.49 -8.86 2.10
CA ALA A 58 14.12 -9.11 3.39
C ALA A 58 14.11 -7.86 4.27
N GLU A 59 14.46 -6.70 3.71
CA GLU A 59 14.41 -5.41 4.40
C GLU A 59 12.98 -5.07 4.87
N ALA A 60 11.97 -5.32 4.02
CA ALA A 60 10.58 -5.11 4.39
C ALA A 60 10.12 -6.05 5.52
N ALA A 61 10.60 -7.30 5.53
CA ALA A 61 10.30 -8.24 6.60
C ALA A 61 10.95 -7.84 7.93
N GLU A 62 12.20 -7.35 7.90
CA GLU A 62 12.88 -6.79 9.07
C GLU A 62 12.14 -5.57 9.64
N LEU A 63 11.81 -4.60 8.78
CA LEU A 63 11.05 -3.41 9.17
C LEU A 63 9.68 -3.79 9.76
N LEU A 64 8.99 -4.75 9.14
CA LEU A 64 7.71 -5.24 9.64
C LEU A 64 7.84 -5.89 11.02
N ALA A 65 8.85 -6.74 11.21
CA ALA A 65 9.12 -7.39 12.50
C ALA A 65 9.47 -6.34 13.57
N ASP A 66 10.27 -5.32 13.24
CA ASP A 66 10.63 -4.23 14.14
C ASP A 66 9.40 -3.42 14.59
N LEU A 67 8.50 -3.10 13.66
CA LEU A 67 7.27 -2.37 13.96
C LEU A 67 6.32 -3.22 14.81
N VAL A 68 6.14 -4.50 14.45
CA VAL A 68 5.29 -5.43 15.22
C VAL A 68 5.84 -5.65 16.63
N GLN A 69 7.16 -5.74 16.80
CA GLN A 69 7.80 -5.87 18.11
C GLN A 69 7.53 -4.65 19.02
N ARG A 70 7.28 -3.49 18.43
CA ARG A 70 6.88 -2.25 19.11
C ARG A 70 5.37 -2.07 19.20
N GLU A 71 4.61 -3.11 18.84
CA GLU A 71 3.14 -3.13 18.79
C GLU A 71 2.52 -2.06 17.87
N VAL A 72 3.29 -1.61 16.85
CA VAL A 72 2.81 -0.69 15.82
C VAL A 72 1.93 -1.44 14.82
N ARG A 73 0.69 -1.04 14.68
CA ARG A 73 -0.25 -1.67 13.75
C ARG A 73 0.12 -1.32 12.31
N THR A 74 0.52 -2.32 11.54
CA THR A 74 1.20 -2.12 10.26
C THR A 74 0.54 -2.89 9.12
N ILE A 75 0.39 -2.23 7.97
CA ILE A 75 0.09 -2.91 6.70
C ILE A 75 1.33 -2.85 5.79
N CYS A 76 1.65 -3.98 5.15
CA CYS A 76 2.74 -4.08 4.19
C CYS A 76 2.19 -4.48 2.82
N PHE A 77 2.43 -3.65 1.82
CA PHE A 77 1.96 -3.85 0.46
C PHE A 77 3.06 -4.28 -0.50
N LEU A 78 2.76 -5.23 -1.38
CA LEU A 78 3.59 -5.56 -2.54
C LEU A 78 2.77 -6.26 -3.63
N LYS A 79 3.23 -6.19 -4.89
CA LYS A 79 2.49 -6.74 -6.04
C LYS A 79 2.42 -8.27 -6.10
N SER A 80 3.43 -8.95 -5.60
CA SER A 80 3.59 -10.39 -5.77
C SER A 80 2.87 -11.19 -4.68
N ARG A 81 1.92 -12.05 -5.05
CA ARG A 81 1.27 -12.99 -4.12
C ARG A 81 2.29 -13.88 -3.39
N ARG A 82 3.32 -14.34 -4.12
CA ARG A 82 4.41 -15.14 -3.53
C ARG A 82 5.24 -14.30 -2.56
N GLY A 83 5.47 -13.03 -2.89
CA GLY A 83 6.18 -12.10 -2.03
C GLY A 83 5.43 -11.82 -0.73
N VAL A 84 4.09 -11.74 -0.76
CA VAL A 84 3.24 -11.62 0.45
C VAL A 84 3.52 -12.74 1.43
N GLU A 85 3.49 -13.99 0.96
CA GLU A 85 3.76 -15.17 1.80
C GLU A 85 5.21 -15.18 2.31
N LEU A 86 6.18 -14.74 1.49
CA LEU A 86 7.59 -14.70 1.88
C LEU A 86 7.85 -13.64 2.96
N ILE A 87 7.35 -12.41 2.80
CA ILE A 87 7.51 -11.36 3.82
C ILE A 87 6.85 -11.79 5.13
N GLN A 88 5.63 -12.32 5.06
CA GLN A 88 4.92 -12.80 6.25
C GLN A 88 5.73 -13.90 6.95
N LYS A 89 6.21 -14.89 6.20
CA LYS A 89 7.02 -15.99 6.76
C LYS A 89 8.32 -15.47 7.37
N PHE A 90 9.05 -14.58 6.70
CA PHE A 90 10.32 -14.04 7.18
C PHE A 90 10.09 -13.18 8.44
N ALA A 91 9.09 -12.30 8.44
CA ALA A 91 8.77 -11.49 9.62
C ALA A 91 8.41 -12.34 10.83
N ARG A 92 7.64 -13.43 10.64
CA ARG A 92 7.33 -14.37 11.70
C ARG A 92 8.58 -15.08 12.24
N SER A 93 9.42 -15.61 11.34
CA SER A 93 10.68 -16.27 11.77
C SER A 93 11.58 -15.33 12.56
N LEU A 94 11.72 -14.08 12.13
CA LEU A 94 12.48 -13.05 12.85
C LEU A 94 11.90 -12.78 14.25
N LEU A 95 10.58 -12.69 14.38
CA LEU A 95 9.93 -12.51 15.68
C LEU A 95 10.14 -13.72 16.60
N GLU A 96 10.04 -14.94 16.06
CA GLU A 96 10.30 -16.18 16.78
C GLU A 96 11.76 -16.27 17.26
N GLU A 97 12.73 -15.95 16.39
CA GLU A 97 14.16 -15.88 16.70
C GLU A 97 14.48 -14.86 17.79
N ARG A 98 13.70 -13.76 17.83
CA ARG A 98 13.79 -12.71 18.87
C ARG A 98 13.05 -13.07 20.16
N GLY A 99 12.50 -14.28 20.27
CA GLY A 99 11.75 -14.76 21.44
C GLY A 99 10.33 -14.20 21.54
N ARG A 100 9.77 -13.65 20.45
CA ARG A 100 8.43 -13.05 20.41
C ARG A 100 7.48 -13.88 19.53
N ALA A 101 7.39 -15.18 19.80
CA ALA A 101 6.44 -16.08 19.13
C ALA A 101 4.98 -15.63 19.31
N ASP A 102 4.66 -14.98 20.44
CA ASP A 102 3.38 -14.35 20.70
C ASP A 102 2.98 -13.31 19.64
N LEU A 103 3.93 -12.52 19.18
CA LEU A 103 3.71 -11.52 18.15
C LEU A 103 3.75 -12.11 16.73
N ALA A 104 4.51 -13.18 16.52
CA ALA A 104 4.56 -13.86 15.23
C ALA A 104 3.18 -14.35 14.77
N GLU A 105 2.32 -14.81 15.69
CA GLU A 105 0.96 -15.23 15.41
C GLU A 105 0.02 -14.07 15.06
N ARG A 106 0.43 -12.83 15.35
CA ARG A 106 -0.33 -11.60 15.06
C ARG A 106 0.03 -10.99 13.70
N VAL A 107 0.77 -11.72 12.85
CA VAL A 107 1.14 -11.33 11.47
C VAL A 107 0.45 -12.26 10.49
N ALA A 108 -0.44 -11.74 9.65
CA ALA A 108 -1.21 -12.52 8.68
C ALA A 108 -0.94 -12.06 7.23
N PRO A 109 -0.98 -12.99 6.24
CA PRO A 109 -1.01 -12.63 4.83
C PRO A 109 -2.45 -12.33 4.40
N TYR A 110 -2.61 -11.45 3.39
CA TYR A 110 -3.90 -11.16 2.77
C TYR A 110 -3.73 -11.00 1.26
N ARG A 111 -4.42 -11.80 0.45
CA ARG A 111 -4.27 -11.76 -1.00
C ARG A 111 -5.52 -12.23 -1.74
N ALA A 112 -5.61 -11.89 -3.01
CA ALA A 112 -6.59 -12.50 -3.91
C ALA A 112 -6.40 -14.03 -3.95
N GLY A 113 -7.51 -14.75 -3.95
CA GLY A 113 -7.55 -16.23 -3.90
C GLY A 113 -7.97 -16.80 -2.55
N TYR A 114 -8.04 -15.98 -1.51
CA TYR A 114 -8.74 -16.36 -0.27
C TYR A 114 -10.25 -16.34 -0.48
N THR A 115 -10.95 -17.27 0.17
CA THR A 115 -12.42 -17.27 0.16
C THR A 115 -12.96 -16.00 0.84
N PRO A 116 -14.19 -15.57 0.52
CA PRO A 116 -14.79 -14.44 1.21
C PRO A 116 -14.87 -14.60 2.73
N ALA A 117 -15.01 -15.84 3.23
CA ALA A 117 -15.01 -16.12 4.66
C ALA A 117 -13.63 -15.88 5.30
N GLN A 118 -12.56 -16.40 4.69
CA GLN A 118 -11.17 -16.17 5.15
C GLN A 118 -10.79 -14.69 5.13
N ARG A 119 -11.21 -13.96 4.11
CA ARG A 119 -10.95 -12.51 4.04
C ARG A 119 -11.62 -11.77 5.19
N ARG A 120 -12.93 -12.02 5.41
CA ARG A 120 -13.68 -11.40 6.51
C ARG A 120 -13.10 -11.74 7.88
N GLU A 121 -12.63 -12.97 8.08
CA GLU A 121 -11.96 -13.36 9.32
C GLU A 121 -10.69 -12.54 9.58
N ILE A 122 -9.81 -12.39 8.57
CA ILE A 122 -8.59 -11.58 8.71
C ILE A 122 -8.93 -10.11 8.95
N GLU A 123 -9.89 -9.57 8.21
CA GLU A 123 -10.36 -8.19 8.34
C GLU A 123 -10.91 -7.93 9.76
N GLN A 124 -11.75 -8.83 10.28
CA GLN A 124 -12.30 -8.74 11.62
C GLN A 124 -11.20 -8.77 12.69
N ARG A 125 -10.30 -9.73 12.61
CA ARG A 125 -9.16 -9.85 13.55
C ARG A 125 -8.25 -8.61 13.50
N LEU A 126 -8.11 -7.99 12.33
CA LEU A 126 -7.35 -6.75 12.21
C LEU A 126 -8.09 -5.57 12.87
N VAL A 127 -9.40 -5.44 12.66
CA VAL A 127 -10.25 -4.40 13.30
C VAL A 127 -10.26 -4.55 14.81
N GLU A 128 -10.40 -5.78 15.31
CA GLU A 128 -10.44 -6.10 16.75
C GLU A 128 -9.06 -5.97 17.42
N GLY A 129 -8.00 -5.76 16.63
CA GLY A 129 -6.63 -5.61 17.16
C GLY A 129 -5.96 -6.92 17.56
N GLU A 130 -6.53 -8.07 17.22
CA GLU A 130 -5.88 -9.36 17.37
C GLU A 130 -4.66 -9.50 16.47
N LEU A 131 -4.75 -8.98 15.23
CA LEU A 131 -3.61 -8.86 14.34
C LEU A 131 -2.94 -7.49 14.52
N LEU A 132 -1.61 -7.50 14.56
CA LEU A 132 -0.76 -6.30 14.53
C LEU A 132 -0.30 -5.96 13.12
N ALA A 133 -0.17 -6.97 12.26
CA ALA A 133 0.26 -6.72 10.90
C ALA A 133 -0.44 -7.59 9.87
N VAL A 134 -0.62 -6.99 8.70
CA VAL A 134 -1.09 -7.69 7.50
C VAL A 134 -0.15 -7.40 6.35
N VAL A 135 0.28 -8.45 5.65
CA VAL A 135 1.03 -8.34 4.39
C VAL A 135 0.06 -8.59 3.25
N SER A 136 -0.13 -7.62 2.36
CA SER A 136 -1.17 -7.67 1.32
C SER A 136 -0.64 -7.35 -0.06
N THR A 137 -1.36 -7.83 -1.07
CA THR A 137 -1.30 -7.24 -2.41
C THR A 137 -2.14 -5.94 -2.43
N ASP A 138 -2.45 -5.43 -3.60
CA ASP A 138 -3.40 -4.34 -3.84
C ASP A 138 -4.83 -4.61 -3.31
N ALA A 139 -5.12 -5.84 -2.91
CA ALA A 139 -6.44 -6.25 -2.41
C ALA A 139 -6.96 -5.47 -1.19
N LEU A 140 -6.08 -4.85 -0.41
CA LEU A 140 -6.42 -3.94 0.70
C LEU A 140 -6.15 -2.47 0.38
N GLU A 141 -5.86 -2.13 -0.88
CA GLU A 141 -5.67 -0.74 -1.31
C GLU A 141 -6.97 0.06 -1.24
N LEU A 142 -8.09 -0.56 -1.63
CA LEU A 142 -9.39 0.10 -1.78
C LEU A 142 -10.51 -0.61 -1.00
N GLY A 143 -11.48 0.20 -0.55
CA GLY A 143 -12.84 -0.26 -0.26
C GLY A 143 -13.07 -1.01 1.05
N ILE A 144 -12.04 -1.34 1.84
CA ILE A 144 -12.19 -2.09 3.09
C ILE A 144 -11.77 -1.22 4.26
N ASP A 145 -12.62 -1.15 5.29
CA ASP A 145 -12.23 -0.56 6.56
C ASP A 145 -11.45 -1.61 7.37
N VAL A 146 -10.15 -1.43 7.40
CA VAL A 146 -9.21 -2.30 8.13
C VAL A 146 -8.90 -1.77 9.54
N GLY A 147 -9.71 -0.82 10.02
CA GLY A 147 -9.48 -0.17 11.31
C GLY A 147 -8.31 0.80 11.30
N GLU A 148 -7.82 1.11 12.49
CA GLU A 148 -6.73 2.07 12.69
C GLU A 148 -5.38 1.40 12.45
N LEU A 149 -4.61 1.90 11.50
CA LEU A 149 -3.25 1.48 11.24
C LEU A 149 -2.30 2.66 11.47
N ASP A 150 -1.17 2.39 12.13
CA ASP A 150 -0.16 3.39 12.46
C ASP A 150 0.88 3.50 11.36
N ALA A 151 1.18 2.38 10.68
CA ALA A 151 2.20 2.33 9.65
C ALA A 151 1.73 1.62 8.37
N ALA A 152 2.23 2.09 7.23
CA ALA A 152 2.09 1.44 5.93
C ALA A 152 3.48 1.30 5.28
N ILE A 153 3.86 0.08 4.93
CA ILE A 153 5.07 -0.22 4.16
C ILE A 153 4.64 -0.54 2.74
N VAL A 154 5.25 0.09 1.75
CA VAL A 154 5.05 -0.22 0.33
C VAL A 154 6.37 -0.70 -0.25
N VAL A 155 6.40 -1.95 -0.73
CA VAL A 155 7.59 -2.60 -1.26
C VAL A 155 7.58 -2.50 -2.78
N THR A 156 8.51 -1.76 -3.34
CA THR A 156 8.63 -1.36 -4.73
C THR A 156 7.46 -0.49 -5.23
N PHE A 157 7.66 0.17 -6.36
CA PHE A 157 6.63 1.05 -6.91
C PHE A 157 5.39 0.28 -7.35
N PRO A 158 4.19 0.63 -6.87
CA PRO A 158 2.97 -0.13 -7.14
C PRO A 158 2.46 0.02 -8.59
N GLY A 159 3.07 0.88 -9.39
CA GLY A 159 2.75 1.10 -10.79
C GLY A 159 2.12 2.45 -11.07
N THR A 160 1.41 3.03 -10.08
CA THR A 160 0.84 4.37 -10.17
C THR A 160 1.06 5.14 -8.87
N VAL A 161 1.12 6.47 -8.98
CA VAL A 161 1.18 7.37 -7.83
C VAL A 161 -0.15 7.34 -7.07
N ALA A 162 -1.26 7.15 -7.79
CA ALA A 162 -2.58 6.98 -7.18
C ALA A 162 -2.59 5.80 -6.20
N SER A 163 -2.16 4.61 -6.64
CA SER A 163 -2.06 3.42 -5.78
C SER A 163 -1.12 3.66 -4.59
N LEU A 164 0.05 4.27 -4.83
CA LEU A 164 0.98 4.59 -3.75
C LEU A 164 0.34 5.46 -2.67
N ARG A 165 -0.34 6.54 -3.08
CA ARG A 165 -1.02 7.45 -2.14
C ARG A 165 -2.15 6.77 -1.39
N GLN A 166 -2.89 5.87 -2.04
CA GLN A 166 -3.96 5.09 -1.41
C GLN A 166 -3.41 4.09 -0.39
N MET A 167 -2.32 3.38 -0.71
CA MET A 167 -1.62 2.48 0.20
C MET A 167 -1.07 3.22 1.42
N TRP A 168 -0.40 4.35 1.22
CA TRP A 168 0.06 5.21 2.32
C TRP A 168 -1.09 5.80 3.14
N GLY A 169 -2.22 6.09 2.47
CA GLY A 169 -3.45 6.58 3.08
C GLY A 169 -4.10 5.62 4.07
N ARG A 170 -3.64 4.35 4.12
CA ARG A 170 -4.11 3.39 5.11
C ARG A 170 -3.56 3.65 6.51
N ALA A 171 -2.43 4.34 6.64
CA ALA A 171 -1.83 4.68 7.93
C ALA A 171 -2.17 6.10 8.39
N GLY A 172 -2.31 6.28 9.70
CA GLY A 172 -2.42 7.60 10.33
C GLY A 172 -3.80 8.25 10.22
N ARG A 173 -4.88 7.49 10.25
CA ARG A 173 -6.23 8.08 10.17
C ARG A 173 -6.64 8.91 11.39
N ARG A 174 -6.13 8.59 12.58
CA ARG A 174 -6.46 9.28 13.85
C ARG A 174 -5.25 9.83 14.60
N GLY A 175 -4.05 9.73 14.05
CA GLY A 175 -2.82 10.20 14.68
C GLY A 175 -1.69 10.29 13.68
N THR A 176 -0.47 10.59 14.14
CA THR A 176 0.70 10.61 13.27
C THR A 176 0.92 9.23 12.65
N GLY A 177 0.86 9.15 11.33
CA GLY A 177 1.10 7.93 10.57
C GLY A 177 2.52 7.82 10.05
N LEU A 178 3.03 6.60 9.92
CA LEU A 178 4.30 6.30 9.25
C LEU A 178 4.03 5.64 7.89
N ALA A 179 4.54 6.21 6.82
CA ALA A 179 4.55 5.62 5.50
C ALA A 179 6.00 5.30 5.10
N VAL A 180 6.29 4.06 4.78
CA VAL A 180 7.62 3.62 4.36
C VAL A 180 7.56 3.12 2.92
N TYR A 181 8.45 3.62 2.07
CA TYR A 181 8.68 3.09 0.74
C TYR A 181 9.99 2.30 0.74
N VAL A 182 9.92 1.00 0.48
CA VAL A 182 11.11 0.14 0.38
C VAL A 182 11.43 -0.08 -1.09
N ALA A 183 12.53 0.52 -1.55
CA ALA A 183 12.92 0.48 -2.95
C ALA A 183 13.45 -0.88 -3.38
N GLY A 184 13.11 -1.28 -4.60
CA GLY A 184 13.76 -2.36 -5.32
C GLY A 184 15.10 -1.95 -5.93
N SER A 185 15.75 -2.89 -6.60
CA SER A 185 17.00 -2.64 -7.33
C SER A 185 16.78 -2.18 -8.78
N ASP A 186 15.52 -2.08 -9.23
CA ASP A 186 15.21 -1.60 -10.57
C ASP A 186 15.46 -0.10 -10.73
N ALA A 187 15.60 0.33 -12.00
CA ALA A 187 16.00 1.70 -12.32
C ALA A 187 14.99 2.76 -11.83
N LEU A 188 13.69 2.43 -11.83
CA LEU A 188 12.64 3.37 -11.43
C LEU A 188 12.68 3.61 -9.91
N ASP A 189 12.73 2.54 -9.11
CA ASP A 189 12.82 2.63 -7.66
C ASP A 189 14.09 3.38 -7.23
N GLN A 190 15.22 3.08 -7.89
CA GLN A 190 16.49 3.76 -7.62
C GLN A 190 16.47 5.24 -8.07
N PHE A 191 15.71 5.59 -9.10
CA PHE A 191 15.47 6.99 -9.48
C PHE A 191 14.70 7.72 -8.38
N PHE A 192 13.62 7.15 -7.87
CA PHE A 192 12.83 7.75 -6.80
C PHE A 192 13.62 7.96 -5.51
N CYS A 193 14.49 7.01 -5.15
CA CYS A 193 15.36 7.18 -3.98
C CYS A 193 16.39 8.30 -4.14
N ARG A 194 16.80 8.62 -5.37
CA ARG A 194 17.71 9.73 -5.66
C ARG A 194 17.00 11.07 -5.80
N HIS A 195 15.70 11.05 -6.11
CA HIS A 195 14.85 12.22 -6.32
C HIS A 195 13.59 12.15 -5.46
N PRO A 196 13.71 12.11 -4.13
CA PRO A 196 12.57 11.91 -3.23
C PRO A 196 11.52 13.02 -3.34
N ASP A 197 11.96 14.27 -3.53
CA ASP A 197 11.05 15.41 -3.66
C ASP A 197 10.18 15.29 -4.92
N GLU A 198 10.81 14.97 -6.07
CA GLU A 198 10.08 14.72 -7.32
C GLU A 198 9.09 13.55 -7.19
N PHE A 199 9.44 12.53 -6.41
CA PHE A 199 8.57 11.38 -6.15
C PHE A 199 7.36 11.76 -5.31
N LEU A 200 7.58 12.53 -4.24
CA LEU A 200 6.53 12.94 -3.31
C LEU A 200 5.57 13.97 -3.91
N GLU A 201 6.08 14.87 -4.75
CA GLU A 201 5.32 15.92 -5.41
C GLU A 201 4.66 15.45 -6.72
N ARG A 202 5.01 14.25 -7.20
CA ARG A 202 4.50 13.74 -8.47
C ARG A 202 2.98 13.72 -8.49
N PRO A 203 2.34 14.31 -9.52
CA PRO A 203 0.88 14.28 -9.64
C PRO A 203 0.37 12.85 -9.84
N VAL A 204 -0.84 12.61 -9.41
CA VAL A 204 -1.55 11.36 -9.72
C VAL A 204 -1.85 11.31 -11.22
N GLU A 205 -1.97 10.10 -11.72
CA GLU A 205 -2.30 9.85 -13.10
C GLU A 205 -3.77 10.20 -13.40
N SER A 206 -4.04 10.68 -14.61
CA SER A 206 -5.40 10.86 -15.10
C SER A 206 -6.04 9.51 -15.37
N ALA A 207 -7.31 9.38 -15.01
CA ALA A 207 -8.08 8.21 -15.40
C ALA A 207 -8.43 8.30 -16.89
N ILE A 208 -8.22 7.19 -17.60
CA ILE A 208 -8.55 7.05 -19.00
C ILE A 208 -9.79 6.16 -19.12
N LEU A 209 -10.81 6.65 -19.79
CA LEU A 209 -12.03 5.90 -20.12
C LEU A 209 -12.21 5.90 -21.63
N ASP A 210 -12.19 4.73 -22.23
CA ASP A 210 -12.61 4.52 -23.61
C ASP A 210 -14.05 3.98 -23.60
N HIS A 211 -15.02 4.89 -23.68
CA HIS A 211 -16.45 4.55 -23.68
C HIS A 211 -16.98 4.19 -25.07
N GLU A 212 -16.16 4.29 -26.11
CA GLU A 212 -16.50 3.97 -27.50
C GLU A 212 -15.95 2.59 -27.94
N SER A 213 -15.30 1.84 -27.04
CA SER A 213 -14.74 0.53 -27.34
C SER A 213 -15.87 -0.51 -27.58
N GLU A 214 -16.20 -0.73 -28.84
CA GLU A 214 -17.20 -1.72 -29.26
C GLU A 214 -16.87 -3.14 -28.78
N GLU A 215 -15.59 -3.51 -28.73
CA GLU A 215 -15.15 -4.83 -28.29
C GLU A 215 -15.50 -5.10 -26.82
N ILE A 216 -15.38 -4.08 -25.98
CA ILE A 216 -15.73 -4.18 -24.56
C ILE A 216 -17.25 -4.24 -24.39
N HIS A 217 -17.99 -3.41 -25.15
CA HIS A 217 -19.46 -3.39 -25.08
C HIS A 217 -20.09 -4.70 -25.58
N LEU A 218 -19.47 -5.35 -26.57
CA LEU A 218 -19.96 -6.63 -27.08
C LEU A 218 -19.61 -7.83 -26.16
N ALA A 219 -18.62 -7.66 -25.28
CA ALA A 219 -18.21 -8.70 -24.33
C ALA A 219 -19.05 -8.71 -23.04
N HIS A 220 -19.85 -7.69 -22.80
CA HIS A 220 -20.72 -7.50 -21.65
C HIS A 220 -22.20 -7.49 -22.05
#